data_1025cdb03252c11d6fa10f4728259402
#
_entry.id   1025cdb03252c11d6fa10f4728259402
#
_cell.length_a   1.000
_cell.length_b   1.000
_cell.length_c   1.000
_cell.angle_alpha   90.00
_cell.angle_beta   90.00
_cell.angle_gamma   90.00
#
_symmetry.space_group_name_H-M   'P 1'
#
loop_
_entity.id
_entity.type
_entity.pdbx_description
1 polymer ?
#
loop_
_entity_poly.entity_id
_entity_poly.type
_entity_poly.pdbx_seq_one_letter_code
_entity_poly.pdbx_strand_id
1 'polypeptide(L)'
;MHIQNLAILKGLVSVAWADGRLAGEEKEVLEALLQAFDATPSEAHEIRLFAREPKKLADVPLHDLSADARRLLLQHAVLLSYVDGEQDVSEKKIIDELCEVLRIPGIESKGLVAAAEDRAKALLNLL
;
A
#
# COMPACT_ATOMS: atom_id res chain seq x y z
N MET A 1 -16.91 2.12 -6.03
CA MET A 1 -15.82 1.41 -5.28
C MET A 1 -16.25 1.27 -3.83
N HIS A 2 -15.96 0.12 -3.24
CA HIS A 2 -16.28 -0.10 -1.83
C HIS A 2 -15.45 0.86 -0.95
N ILE A 3 -16.05 1.34 0.15
CA ILE A 3 -15.39 2.29 1.06
C ILE A 3 -14.07 1.74 1.62
N GLN A 4 -13.99 0.43 1.84
CA GLN A 4 -12.75 -0.18 2.33
C GLN A 4 -11.64 -0.18 1.26
N ASN A 5 -12.00 -0.31 0.00
CA ASN A 5 -11.02 -0.19 -1.10
C ASN A 5 -10.46 1.22 -1.18
N LEU A 6 -11.29 2.22 -0.94
CA LEU A 6 -10.83 3.61 -0.88
C LEU A 6 -9.83 3.81 0.27
N ALA A 7 -10.10 3.25 1.44
CA ALA A 7 -9.19 3.30 2.59
C ALA A 7 -7.89 2.54 2.31
N ILE A 8 -7.96 1.40 1.62
CA ILE A 8 -6.77 0.65 1.19
C ILE A 8 -5.89 1.51 0.29
N LEU A 9 -6.48 2.16 -0.71
CA LEU A 9 -5.73 3.03 -1.63
C LEU A 9 -5.08 4.20 -0.90
N LYS A 10 -5.78 4.82 0.05
CA LYS A 10 -5.20 5.88 0.86
C LYS A 10 -4.04 5.37 1.73
N GLY A 11 -4.16 4.16 2.26
CA GLY A 11 -3.07 3.51 2.99
C GLY A 11 -1.84 3.29 2.10
N LEU A 12 -2.05 2.87 0.87
CA LEU A 12 -0.97 2.67 -0.10
C LEU A 12 -0.29 3.98 -0.48
N VAL A 13 -1.04 5.08 -0.58
CA VAL A 13 -0.46 6.42 -0.78
C VAL A 13 0.49 6.76 0.36
N SER A 14 0.09 6.49 1.62
CA SER A 14 0.95 6.73 2.78
C SER A 14 2.25 5.93 2.70
N VAL A 15 2.16 4.66 2.29
CA VAL A 15 3.35 3.81 2.11
C VAL A 15 4.25 4.35 1.01
N ALA A 16 3.67 4.79 -0.10
CA ALA A 16 4.43 5.36 -1.22
C ALA A 16 5.19 6.63 -0.83
N TRP A 17 4.67 7.40 0.12
CA TRP A 17 5.33 8.61 0.62
C TRP A 17 6.39 8.34 1.70
N ALA A 18 6.70 7.08 2.02
CA ALA A 18 7.58 6.73 3.12
C ALA A 18 8.99 7.33 3.00
N ASP A 19 9.50 7.47 1.78
CA ASP A 19 10.82 8.05 1.51
C ASP A 19 10.79 9.57 1.28
N GLY A 20 9.65 10.21 1.48
CA GLY A 20 9.47 11.65 1.31
C GLY A 20 9.11 12.09 -0.10
N ARG A 21 8.90 11.15 -1.02
CA ARG A 21 8.46 11.45 -2.39
C ARG A 21 7.64 10.29 -2.96
N LEU A 22 6.77 10.63 -3.90
CA LEU A 22 5.98 9.65 -4.64
C LEU A 22 6.60 9.49 -6.04
N ALA A 23 7.31 8.38 -6.24
CA ALA A 23 8.03 8.13 -7.50
C ALA A 23 7.07 7.81 -8.66
N GLY A 24 7.57 7.94 -9.89
CA GLY A 24 6.77 7.70 -11.10
C GLY A 24 6.21 6.29 -11.17
N GLU A 25 7.01 5.28 -10.84
CA GLU A 25 6.58 3.88 -10.81
C GLU A 25 5.47 3.64 -9.80
N GLU A 26 5.55 4.28 -8.64
CA GLU A 26 4.51 4.19 -7.62
C GLU A 26 3.21 4.84 -8.06
N LYS A 27 3.29 5.98 -8.76
CA LYS A 27 2.10 6.62 -9.35
C LYS A 27 1.44 5.72 -10.39
N GLU A 28 2.23 5.04 -11.21
CA GLU A 28 1.71 4.10 -12.20
C GLU A 28 0.98 2.93 -11.55
N VAL A 29 1.52 2.39 -10.46
CA VAL A 29 0.86 1.31 -9.69
C VAL A 29 -0.46 1.80 -9.11
N LEU A 30 -0.49 3.01 -8.55
CA LEU A 30 -1.72 3.59 -8.00
C LEU A 30 -2.79 3.75 -9.09
N GLU A 31 -2.42 4.24 -10.27
CA GLU A 31 -3.35 4.36 -11.40
C GLU A 31 -3.88 3.00 -11.85
N ALA A 32 -3.02 1.97 -11.89
CA ALA A 32 -3.43 0.62 -12.22
C ALA A 32 -4.41 0.06 -11.19
N LEU A 33 -4.18 0.33 -9.90
CA LEU A 33 -5.07 -0.11 -8.82
C LEU A 33 -6.42 0.61 -8.87
N LEU A 34 -6.45 1.90 -9.24
CA LEU A 34 -7.71 2.62 -9.44
C LEU A 34 -8.57 1.93 -10.50
N GLN A 35 -7.96 1.48 -11.59
CA GLN A 35 -8.66 0.71 -12.61
C GLN A 35 -9.10 -0.67 -12.11
N ALA A 36 -8.20 -1.37 -11.41
CA ALA A 36 -8.49 -2.71 -10.88
C ALA A 36 -9.64 -2.71 -9.87
N PHE A 37 -9.76 -1.66 -9.07
CA PHE A 37 -10.85 -1.50 -8.10
C PHE A 37 -12.09 -0.83 -8.69
N ASP A 38 -12.09 -0.58 -10.00
CA ASP A 38 -13.22 0.01 -10.72
C ASP A 38 -13.64 1.36 -10.13
N ALA A 39 -12.66 2.21 -9.88
CA ALA A 39 -12.90 3.54 -9.31
C ALA A 39 -13.67 4.42 -10.31
N THR A 40 -14.68 5.13 -9.81
CA THR A 40 -15.35 6.15 -10.60
C THR A 40 -14.41 7.34 -10.83
N PRO A 41 -14.68 8.21 -11.84
CA PRO A 41 -13.86 9.42 -12.02
C PRO A 41 -13.76 10.28 -10.76
N SER A 42 -14.83 10.39 -9.99
CA SER A 42 -14.87 11.13 -8.73
C SER A 42 -13.95 10.51 -7.67
N GLU A 43 -14.01 9.18 -7.52
CA GLU A 43 -13.17 8.44 -6.58
C GLU A 43 -11.70 8.52 -6.97
N ALA A 44 -11.38 8.36 -8.25
CA ALA A 44 -10.03 8.49 -8.76
C ALA A 44 -9.47 9.90 -8.49
N HIS A 45 -10.28 10.93 -8.70
CA HIS A 45 -9.90 12.32 -8.42
C HIS A 45 -9.59 12.51 -6.93
N GLU A 46 -10.40 11.95 -6.04
CA GLU A 46 -10.18 12.02 -4.59
C GLU A 46 -8.83 11.41 -4.21
N ILE A 47 -8.51 10.24 -4.74
CA ILE A 47 -7.23 9.57 -4.46
C ILE A 47 -6.05 10.37 -5.03
N ARG A 48 -6.18 10.91 -6.24
CA ARG A 48 -5.12 11.72 -6.84
C ARG A 48 -4.86 13.00 -6.06
N LEU A 49 -5.90 13.64 -5.55
CA LEU A 49 -5.75 14.82 -4.69
C LEU A 49 -5.09 14.44 -3.36
N PHE A 50 -5.50 13.34 -2.77
CA PHE A 50 -4.92 12.83 -1.53
C PHE A 50 -3.41 12.54 -1.71
N ALA A 51 -3.01 12.05 -2.87
CA ALA A 51 -1.62 11.70 -3.16
C ALA A 51 -0.71 12.89 -3.48
N ARG A 52 -1.24 14.09 -3.67
CA ARG A 52 -0.45 15.27 -4.04
C ARG A 52 0.50 15.76 -2.96
N GLU A 53 0.17 15.51 -1.69
CA GLU A 53 0.95 15.97 -0.55
C GLU A 53 1.44 14.75 0.25
N PRO A 54 2.60 14.87 0.93
CA PRO A 54 3.10 13.78 1.78
C PRO A 54 2.06 13.35 2.81
N LYS A 55 1.90 12.04 2.96
CA LYS A 55 0.93 11.45 3.88
C LYS A 55 1.60 10.51 4.85
N LYS A 56 1.00 10.36 6.04
CA LYS A 56 1.42 9.42 7.07
C LYS A 56 0.28 8.44 7.33
N LEU A 57 0.59 7.31 7.96
CA LEU A 57 -0.43 6.31 8.31
C LEU A 57 -1.54 6.90 9.19
N ALA A 58 -1.21 7.87 10.04
CA ALA A 58 -2.18 8.55 10.88
C ALA A 58 -3.24 9.34 10.10
N ASP A 59 -2.95 9.67 8.83
CA ASP A 59 -3.87 10.43 7.98
C ASP A 59 -4.95 9.52 7.34
N VAL A 60 -4.90 8.21 7.58
CA VAL A 60 -5.75 7.22 6.92
C VAL A 60 -6.65 6.53 7.95
N PRO A 61 -7.95 6.32 7.66
CA PRO A 61 -8.87 5.68 8.62
C PRO A 61 -8.71 4.15 8.62
N LEU A 62 -7.56 3.66 9.05
CA LEU A 62 -7.20 2.24 9.02
C LEU A 62 -8.01 1.40 10.02
N HIS A 63 -8.49 2.01 11.10
CA HIS A 63 -9.25 1.31 12.14
C HIS A 63 -10.63 0.82 11.66
N ASP A 64 -11.14 1.37 10.55
CA ASP A 64 -12.42 0.97 9.98
C ASP A 64 -12.33 -0.23 9.05
N LEU A 65 -11.12 -0.71 8.78
CA LEU A 65 -10.90 -1.82 7.86
C LEU A 65 -11.30 -3.16 8.48
N SER A 66 -11.95 -4.02 7.68
CA SER A 66 -12.21 -5.41 8.07
C SER A 66 -10.89 -6.19 8.18
N ALA A 67 -10.95 -7.37 8.80
CA ALA A 67 -9.77 -8.23 8.92
C ALA A 67 -9.17 -8.57 7.55
N ASP A 68 -10.00 -8.88 6.56
CA ASP A 68 -9.54 -9.20 5.20
C ASP A 68 -8.94 -7.98 4.51
N ALA A 69 -9.57 -6.81 4.66
CA ALA A 69 -9.07 -5.58 4.06
C ALA A 69 -7.72 -5.15 4.64
N ARG A 70 -7.51 -5.35 5.94
CA ARG A 70 -6.22 -5.08 6.59
C ARG A 70 -5.10 -5.93 5.99
N ARG A 71 -5.38 -7.22 5.77
CA ARG A 71 -4.41 -8.14 5.19
C ARG A 71 -4.13 -7.82 3.73
N LEU A 72 -5.16 -7.45 2.99
CA LEU A 72 -5.01 -7.02 1.60
C LEU A 72 -4.15 -5.76 1.49
N LEU A 73 -4.38 -4.78 2.36
CA LEU A 73 -3.56 -3.57 2.41
C LEU A 73 -2.10 -3.91 2.68
N LEU A 74 -1.82 -4.77 3.66
CA LEU A 74 -0.45 -5.16 3.98
C LEU A 74 0.24 -5.82 2.78
N GLN A 75 -0.44 -6.76 2.11
CA GLN A 75 0.12 -7.45 0.95
C GLN A 75 0.44 -6.48 -0.19
N HIS A 76 -0.49 -5.58 -0.50
CA HIS A 76 -0.29 -4.58 -1.55
C HIS A 76 0.81 -3.58 -1.18
N ALA A 77 0.91 -3.22 0.10
CA ALA A 77 1.95 -2.30 0.58
C ALA A 77 3.35 -2.90 0.38
N VAL A 78 3.52 -4.18 0.67
CA VAL A 78 4.80 -4.87 0.45
C VAL A 78 5.14 -4.91 -1.04
N LEU A 79 4.17 -5.25 -1.90
CA LEU A 79 4.39 -5.27 -3.34
C LEU A 79 4.79 -3.88 -3.86
N LEU A 80 4.10 -2.84 -3.40
CA LEU A 80 4.39 -1.46 -3.80
C LEU A 80 5.81 -1.04 -3.38
N SER A 81 6.27 -1.48 -2.21
CA SER A 81 7.60 -1.12 -1.72
C SER A 81 8.74 -1.71 -2.54
N TYR A 82 8.47 -2.69 -3.40
CA TYR A 82 9.47 -3.30 -4.29
C TYR A 82 9.35 -2.83 -5.74
N VAL A 83 8.48 -1.87 -6.05
CA VAL A 83 8.16 -1.52 -7.44
C VAL A 83 9.37 -0.96 -8.21
N ASP A 84 10.33 -0.36 -7.52
CA ASP A 84 11.56 0.17 -8.13
C ASP A 84 12.71 -0.85 -8.17
N GLY A 85 12.44 -2.10 -7.79
CA GLY A 85 13.41 -3.19 -7.82
C GLY A 85 13.98 -3.60 -6.47
N GLU A 86 13.91 -2.73 -5.46
CA GLU A 86 14.38 -3.04 -4.11
C GLU A 86 13.63 -2.23 -3.06
N GLN A 87 13.55 -2.78 -1.86
CA GLN A 87 12.94 -2.10 -0.73
C GLN A 87 14.00 -1.34 0.04
N ASP A 88 13.84 -0.04 0.21
CA ASP A 88 14.76 0.75 1.03
C ASP A 88 14.40 0.70 2.52
N VAL A 89 15.24 1.30 3.37
CA VAL A 89 15.07 1.29 4.82
C VAL A 89 13.79 2.01 5.25
N SER A 90 13.46 3.13 4.60
CA SER A 90 12.24 3.89 4.90
C SER A 90 10.98 3.09 4.61
N GLU A 91 10.97 2.38 3.48
CA GLU A 91 9.84 1.54 3.09
C GLU A 91 9.67 0.35 4.02
N LYS A 92 10.77 -0.29 4.41
CA LYS A 92 10.73 -1.39 5.37
C LYS A 92 10.18 -0.93 6.71
N LYS A 93 10.59 0.25 7.16
CA LYS A 93 10.13 0.83 8.42
C LYS A 93 8.62 1.11 8.40
N ILE A 94 8.09 1.65 7.31
CA ILE A 94 6.66 1.92 7.21
C ILE A 94 5.85 0.62 7.14
N ILE A 95 6.37 -0.44 6.54
CA ILE A 95 5.72 -1.74 6.54
C ILE A 95 5.62 -2.28 7.98
N ASP A 96 6.67 -2.17 8.76
CA ASP A 96 6.65 -2.57 10.18
C ASP A 96 5.63 -1.77 10.98
N GLU A 97 5.57 -0.45 10.78
CA GLU A 97 4.57 0.42 11.41
C GLU A 97 3.15 0.02 10.98
N LEU A 98 2.95 -0.29 9.71
CA LEU A 98 1.66 -0.71 9.19
C LEU A 98 1.19 -1.99 9.85
N CYS A 99 2.07 -2.98 10.04
CA CYS A 99 1.72 -4.22 10.75
C CYS A 99 1.19 -3.94 12.15
N GLU A 100 1.82 -3.00 12.88
CA GLU A 100 1.38 -2.62 14.22
C GLU A 100 0.03 -1.90 14.20
N VAL A 101 -0.13 -0.93 13.31
CA VAL A 101 -1.35 -0.13 13.20
C VAL A 101 -2.54 -1.00 12.80
N LEU A 102 -2.33 -1.96 11.91
CA LEU A 102 -3.38 -2.88 11.46
C LEU A 102 -3.71 -3.96 12.50
N ARG A 103 -2.90 -4.07 13.55
CA ARG A 103 -3.11 -5.04 14.64
C ARG A 103 -3.20 -6.47 14.15
N ILE A 104 -2.43 -6.82 13.14
CA ILE A 104 -2.32 -8.20 12.67
C ILE A 104 -1.37 -8.94 13.63
N PRO A 105 -1.74 -10.14 14.12
CA PRO A 105 -0.85 -10.89 15.01
C PRO A 105 0.55 -11.07 14.42
N GLY A 106 1.59 -10.94 15.27
CA GLY A 106 2.98 -10.91 14.80
C GLY A 106 3.39 -12.12 13.97
N ILE A 107 2.94 -13.32 14.34
CA ILE A 107 3.22 -14.55 13.60
C ILE A 107 2.59 -14.49 12.20
N GLU A 108 1.35 -14.04 12.12
CA GLU A 108 0.62 -13.91 10.86
C GLU A 108 1.22 -12.81 9.99
N SER A 109 1.51 -11.63 10.55
CA SER A 109 2.06 -10.51 9.79
C SER A 109 3.43 -10.86 9.19
N LYS A 110 4.29 -11.54 9.92
CA LYS A 110 5.59 -11.99 9.40
C LYS A 110 5.42 -12.94 8.22
N GLY A 111 4.48 -13.87 8.31
CA GLY A 111 4.19 -14.80 7.21
C GLY A 111 3.64 -14.10 5.98
N LEU A 112 2.73 -13.14 6.16
CA LEU A 112 2.16 -12.37 5.07
C LEU A 112 3.22 -11.51 4.38
N VAL A 113 4.07 -10.83 5.16
CA VAL A 113 5.15 -10.00 4.62
C VAL A 113 6.14 -10.87 3.84
N ALA A 114 6.58 -11.99 4.41
CA ALA A 114 7.52 -12.89 3.74
C ALA A 114 6.96 -13.43 2.41
N ALA A 115 5.70 -13.85 2.40
CA ALA A 115 5.04 -14.36 1.19
C ALA A 115 4.91 -13.27 0.12
N ALA A 116 4.56 -12.04 0.53
CA ALA A 116 4.44 -10.91 -0.40
C ALA A 116 5.81 -10.49 -0.95
N GLU A 117 6.86 -10.52 -0.12
CA GLU A 117 8.23 -10.25 -0.57
C GLU A 117 8.70 -11.27 -1.60
N ASP A 118 8.46 -12.55 -1.36
CA ASP A 118 8.80 -13.61 -2.31
C ASP A 118 8.07 -13.42 -3.64
N ARG A 119 6.79 -13.05 -3.59
CA ARG A 119 5.99 -12.77 -4.79
C ARG A 119 6.54 -11.55 -5.55
N ALA A 120 6.90 -10.49 -4.83
CA ALA A 120 7.46 -9.28 -5.45
C ALA A 120 8.79 -9.60 -6.15
N LYS A 121 9.67 -10.34 -5.50
CA LYS A 121 10.95 -10.75 -6.07
C LYS A 121 10.77 -11.64 -7.30
N ALA A 122 9.83 -12.57 -7.25
CA ALA A 122 9.51 -13.44 -8.38
C ALA A 122 9.00 -12.64 -9.59
N LEU A 123 8.13 -11.65 -9.36
CA LEU A 123 7.62 -10.78 -10.42
C LEU A 123 8.73 -9.95 -11.05
N LEU A 124 9.65 -9.42 -10.24
CA LEU A 124 10.80 -8.64 -10.72
C LEU A 124 11.76 -9.50 -11.55
N ASN A 125 11.95 -10.76 -11.17
CA ASN A 125 12.82 -11.67 -11.90
C ASN A 125 12.26 -12.12 -13.25
N LEU A 126 10.93 -12.01 -13.43
CA LEU A 126 10.26 -12.34 -14.69
C LEU A 126 10.34 -11.20 -15.70
N LEU A 127 10.64 -10.02 -15.23
CA LEU A 127 10.76 -8.84 -16.08
C LEU A 127 12.19 -8.65 -16.57
#